data_16621ccf544cd1a4acdb6c77a3bdeedd
#
_entry.id   16621ccf544cd1a4acdb6c77a3bdeedd
#
_cell.length_a   1.000
_cell.length_b   1.000
_cell.length_c   1.000
_cell.angle_alpha   90.00
_cell.angle_beta   90.00
_cell.angle_gamma   90.00
#
_symmetry.space_group_name_H-M   'P 1'
#
loop_
_entity.id
_entity.type
_entity.pdbx_description
1 polymer ?
#
loop_
_entity_poly.entity_id
_entity_poly.type
_entity_poly.pdbx_seq_one_letter_code
_entity_poly.pdbx_strand_id
1 'polypeptide(L)'
;VRSSAASDVYKRQRMDLFEYMRQQNMKDESPLASRLRPTTLDEVVGQQHIVGKDKLLYRAIKADKLSSIIFYGPPGTGKTTLAKVIANTTSAEFMQINATSAGKKDMEEVVAAAKNNQGMYGKKTILFIDEIHRFNKGQQDYLLPFVEDGTIILIGATTENPYFEVNPALSVSYTHLTL
;
A
#
# COMPACT_ATOMS: atom_id res chain seq x y z
N VAL A 1 -18.29 -19.29 -39.87
CA VAL A 1 -17.54 -18.24 -39.11
C VAL A 1 -18.26 -17.86 -37.78
N ARG A 2 -18.78 -18.88 -37.02
CA ARG A 2 -19.43 -18.61 -35.70
C ARG A 2 -18.83 -19.40 -34.54
N SER A 3 -17.67 -20.04 -34.73
CA SER A 3 -17.07 -20.94 -33.69
C SER A 3 -15.97 -20.28 -32.82
N SER A 4 -15.42 -19.15 -33.23
CA SER A 4 -14.27 -18.52 -32.52
C SER A 4 -14.69 -17.79 -31.23
N ALA A 5 -15.76 -16.99 -31.26
CA ALA A 5 -16.17 -16.19 -30.12
C ALA A 5 -16.63 -17.00 -28.89
N ALA A 6 -17.33 -18.11 -29.13
CA ALA A 6 -17.76 -19.03 -28.06
C ALA A 6 -16.56 -19.72 -27.40
N SER A 7 -15.58 -20.15 -28.19
CA SER A 7 -14.32 -20.73 -27.68
C SER A 7 -13.51 -19.74 -26.80
N ASP A 8 -13.48 -18.48 -27.17
CA ASP A 8 -12.75 -17.45 -26.42
C ASP A 8 -13.44 -17.06 -25.09
N VAL A 9 -14.78 -17.08 -25.08
CA VAL A 9 -15.57 -16.90 -23.85
C VAL A 9 -15.36 -18.06 -22.88
N TYR A 10 -15.38 -19.31 -23.38
CA TYR A 10 -15.11 -20.50 -22.57
C TYR A 10 -13.67 -20.55 -22.04
N LYS A 11 -12.69 -20.09 -22.81
CA LYS A 11 -11.30 -19.98 -22.35
C LYS A 11 -11.12 -18.90 -21.26
N ARG A 12 -11.78 -17.75 -21.39
CA ARG A 12 -11.76 -16.71 -20.34
C ARG A 12 -12.41 -17.19 -19.05
N GLN A 13 -13.59 -17.81 -19.12
CA GLN A 13 -14.26 -18.36 -17.94
C GLN A 13 -13.45 -19.48 -17.25
N ARG A 14 -12.74 -20.32 -18.01
CA ARG A 14 -11.85 -21.35 -17.41
C ARG A 14 -10.62 -20.73 -16.78
N MET A 15 -10.04 -19.68 -17.35
CA MET A 15 -8.92 -18.96 -16.73
C MET A 15 -9.35 -18.31 -15.41
N ASP A 16 -10.50 -17.62 -15.37
CA ASP A 16 -11.05 -17.05 -14.14
C ASP A 16 -11.29 -18.10 -13.05
N LEU A 17 -11.84 -19.27 -13.42
CA LEU A 17 -12.09 -20.35 -12.46
C LEU A 17 -10.79 -20.97 -11.94
N PHE A 18 -9.80 -21.19 -12.80
CA PHE A 18 -8.49 -21.70 -12.38
C PHE A 18 -7.72 -20.68 -11.54
N GLU A 19 -7.83 -19.41 -11.86
CA GLU A 19 -7.22 -18.32 -11.10
C GLU A 19 -7.88 -18.16 -9.73
N TYR A 20 -9.20 -18.28 -9.66
CA TYR A 20 -9.97 -18.31 -8.42
C TYR A 20 -9.61 -19.52 -7.54
N MET A 21 -9.56 -20.73 -8.11
CA MET A 21 -9.15 -21.94 -7.39
C MET A 21 -7.68 -21.87 -6.94
N ARG A 22 -6.80 -21.28 -7.74
CA ARG A 22 -5.40 -21.07 -7.39
C ARG A 22 -5.25 -20.08 -6.23
N GLN A 23 -6.05 -19.00 -6.23
CA GLN A 23 -6.09 -18.04 -5.12
C GLN A 23 -6.64 -18.66 -3.83
N GLN A 24 -7.65 -19.53 -3.90
CA GLN A 24 -8.14 -20.26 -2.73
C GLN A 24 -7.09 -21.23 -2.19
N ASN A 25 -6.51 -22.05 -3.04
CA ASN A 25 -5.47 -23.00 -2.61
C ASN A 25 -4.25 -22.29 -2.04
N MET A 26 -3.82 -21.14 -2.61
CA MET A 26 -2.74 -20.32 -2.06
C MET A 26 -3.06 -19.74 -0.68
N LYS A 27 -4.33 -19.49 -0.36
CA LYS A 27 -4.73 -19.05 1.00
C LYS A 27 -4.60 -20.18 2.01
N ASP A 28 -4.96 -21.40 1.63
CA ASP A 28 -4.92 -22.57 2.51
C ASP A 28 -3.50 -23.10 2.72
N GLU A 29 -2.62 -22.99 1.71
CA GLU A 29 -1.22 -23.40 1.75
C GLU A 29 -0.27 -22.31 2.30
N SER A 30 -0.77 -21.10 2.51
CA SER A 30 0.07 -20.00 3.01
C SER A 30 0.50 -20.26 4.47
N PRO A 31 1.74 -19.87 4.86
CA PRO A 31 2.21 -20.01 6.24
C PRO A 31 1.22 -19.44 7.25
N LEU A 32 1.09 -20.09 8.41
CA LEU A 32 0.16 -19.68 9.47
C LEU A 32 0.31 -18.20 9.85
N ALA A 33 1.54 -17.71 9.93
CA ALA A 33 1.84 -16.31 10.18
C ALA A 33 1.26 -15.35 9.13
N SER A 34 1.07 -15.82 7.90
CA SER A 34 0.45 -15.03 6.82
C SER A 34 -1.08 -15.03 6.94
N ARG A 35 -1.66 -16.16 7.35
CA ARG A 35 -3.11 -16.32 7.54
C ARG A 35 -3.65 -15.61 8.76
N LEU A 36 -2.84 -15.49 9.81
CA LEU A 36 -3.19 -14.81 11.07
C LEU A 36 -2.93 -13.29 11.04
N ARG A 37 -2.46 -12.75 9.90
CA ARG A 37 -2.29 -11.29 9.80
C ARG A 37 -3.65 -10.61 9.83
N PRO A 38 -3.79 -9.53 10.63
CA PRO A 38 -5.02 -8.76 10.66
C PRO A 38 -5.35 -8.20 9.28
N THR A 39 -6.61 -8.22 8.93
CA THR A 39 -7.16 -7.66 7.68
C THR A 39 -7.96 -6.40 7.92
N THR A 40 -8.42 -6.20 9.16
CA THR A 40 -9.18 -5.04 9.61
C THR A 40 -8.49 -4.31 10.75
N LEU A 41 -8.85 -3.04 10.99
CA LEU A 41 -8.28 -2.25 12.09
C LEU A 41 -8.61 -2.83 13.46
N ASP A 42 -9.78 -3.46 13.61
CA ASP A 42 -10.23 -4.03 14.87
C ASP A 42 -9.47 -5.31 15.26
N GLU A 43 -8.87 -5.99 14.27
CA GLU A 43 -8.03 -7.17 14.48
C GLU A 43 -6.58 -6.82 14.85
N VAL A 44 -6.18 -5.56 14.70
CA VAL A 44 -4.80 -5.14 15.02
C VAL A 44 -4.60 -5.18 16.53
N VAL A 45 -3.73 -6.07 16.98
CA VAL A 45 -3.34 -6.19 18.39
C VAL A 45 -2.13 -5.29 18.65
N GLY A 46 -2.21 -4.51 19.72
CA GLY A 46 -1.19 -3.50 20.04
C GLY A 46 -1.42 -2.18 19.31
N GLN A 47 -0.46 -1.26 19.43
CA GLN A 47 -0.46 0.06 18.75
C GLN A 47 -1.73 0.90 19.02
N GLN A 48 -2.43 0.71 20.13
CA GLN A 48 -3.67 1.42 20.47
C GLN A 48 -3.49 2.93 20.54
N HIS A 49 -2.29 3.39 20.82
CA HIS A 49 -1.93 4.80 20.83
C HIS A 49 -1.97 5.44 19.41
N ILE A 50 -1.96 4.62 18.36
CA ILE A 50 -2.02 5.05 16.96
C ILE A 50 -3.36 4.68 16.31
N VAL A 51 -3.79 3.42 16.45
CA VAL A 51 -4.96 2.87 15.75
C VAL A 51 -6.23 2.80 16.63
N GLY A 52 -6.16 3.28 17.87
CA GLY A 52 -7.35 3.35 18.74
C GLY A 52 -8.48 4.16 18.11
N LYS A 53 -9.74 3.80 18.41
CA LYS A 53 -10.95 4.41 17.82
C LYS A 53 -11.05 5.93 18.02
N ASP A 54 -10.43 6.44 19.07
CA ASP A 54 -10.33 7.86 19.43
C ASP A 54 -9.20 8.60 18.70
N LYS A 55 -8.31 7.88 18.02
CA LYS A 55 -7.10 8.45 17.40
C LYS A 55 -7.35 9.06 16.04
N LEU A 56 -6.49 10.02 15.69
CA LEU A 56 -6.58 10.76 14.44
C LEU A 56 -6.51 9.83 13.22
N LEU A 57 -5.56 8.87 13.23
CA LEU A 57 -5.39 7.93 12.14
C LEU A 57 -6.65 7.09 11.90
N TYR A 58 -7.24 6.52 12.95
CA TYR A 58 -8.48 5.74 12.83
C TYR A 58 -9.61 6.56 12.18
N ARG A 59 -9.80 7.80 12.65
CA ARG A 59 -10.82 8.70 12.11
C ARG A 59 -10.55 9.09 10.66
N ALA A 60 -9.29 9.36 10.31
CA ALA A 60 -8.88 9.68 8.94
C ALA A 60 -9.14 8.52 7.97
N ILE A 61 -8.84 7.27 8.41
CA ILE A 61 -9.11 6.06 7.63
C ILE A 61 -10.62 5.88 7.43
N LYS A 62 -11.42 6.00 8.48
CA LYS A 62 -12.87 5.84 8.40
C LYS A 62 -13.55 6.93 7.56
N ALA A 63 -12.99 8.13 7.53
CA ALA A 63 -13.49 9.25 6.72
C ALA A 63 -12.97 9.23 5.27
N ASP A 64 -12.14 8.25 4.89
CA ASP A 64 -11.42 8.19 3.60
C ASP A 64 -10.63 9.48 3.27
N LYS A 65 -10.11 10.12 4.31
CA LYS A 65 -9.28 11.34 4.26
C LYS A 65 -7.86 11.07 4.75
N LEU A 66 -7.29 9.97 4.26
CA LEU A 66 -5.93 9.60 4.61
C LEU A 66 -4.93 10.51 3.90
N SER A 67 -4.04 11.13 4.65
CA SER A 67 -2.82 11.77 4.16
C SER A 67 -1.66 10.78 4.17
N SER A 68 -0.56 11.15 3.53
CA SER A 68 0.65 10.34 3.56
C SER A 68 1.22 10.22 4.99
N ILE A 69 1.85 9.09 5.30
CA ILE A 69 2.27 8.71 6.66
C ILE A 69 3.66 8.10 6.61
N ILE A 70 4.47 8.36 7.62
CA ILE A 70 5.73 7.65 7.86
C ILE A 70 5.59 6.83 9.15
N PHE A 71 5.74 5.52 9.04
CA PHE A 71 5.87 4.59 10.16
C PHE A 71 7.33 4.45 10.57
N TYR A 72 7.65 4.88 11.76
CA TYR A 72 8.97 4.75 12.36
C TYR A 72 8.93 3.73 13.49
N GLY A 73 9.92 2.88 13.57
CA GLY A 73 10.05 1.91 14.67
C GLY A 73 10.91 0.70 14.32
N PRO A 74 11.25 -0.13 15.31
CA PRO A 74 12.10 -1.30 15.11
C PRO A 74 11.47 -2.32 14.16
N PRO A 75 12.26 -3.26 13.60
CA PRO A 75 11.71 -4.32 12.77
C PRO A 75 10.72 -5.18 13.57
N GLY A 76 9.73 -5.75 12.90
CA GLY A 76 8.73 -6.62 13.53
C GLY A 76 7.56 -5.91 14.23
N THR A 77 7.50 -4.58 14.28
CA THR A 77 6.39 -3.83 14.89
C THR A 77 5.10 -3.82 14.08
N GLY A 78 5.07 -4.46 12.92
CA GLY A 78 3.85 -4.60 12.12
C GLY A 78 3.60 -3.48 11.10
N LYS A 79 4.60 -2.65 10.75
CA LYS A 79 4.49 -1.53 9.79
C LYS A 79 3.82 -1.94 8.48
N THR A 80 4.31 -3.00 7.85
CA THR A 80 3.75 -3.54 6.58
C THR A 80 2.33 -4.07 6.76
N THR A 81 2.06 -4.73 7.88
CA THR A 81 0.73 -5.25 8.19
C THR A 81 -0.27 -4.12 8.36
N LEU A 82 0.11 -3.09 9.12
CA LEU A 82 -0.75 -1.93 9.34
C LEU A 82 -1.04 -1.18 8.03
N ALA A 83 -0.04 -1.01 7.15
CA ALA A 83 -0.25 -0.40 5.84
C ALA A 83 -1.27 -1.18 4.98
N LYS A 84 -1.21 -2.51 4.98
CA LYS A 84 -2.18 -3.37 4.30
C LYS A 84 -3.59 -3.25 4.88
N VAL A 85 -3.71 -3.24 6.20
CA VAL A 85 -4.99 -3.04 6.90
C VAL A 85 -5.62 -1.69 6.54
N ILE A 86 -4.81 -0.64 6.48
CA ILE A 86 -5.27 0.70 6.04
C ILE A 86 -5.80 0.64 4.61
N ALA A 87 -5.04 0.05 3.69
CA ALA A 87 -5.46 -0.07 2.30
C ALA A 87 -6.77 -0.86 2.15
N ASN A 88 -6.89 -1.99 2.83
CA ASN A 88 -8.12 -2.79 2.83
C ASN A 88 -9.32 -2.02 3.38
N THR A 89 -9.12 -1.22 4.42
CA THR A 89 -10.21 -0.45 5.06
C THR A 89 -10.67 0.73 4.20
N THR A 90 -9.76 1.34 3.44
CA THR A 90 -10.04 2.49 2.56
C THR A 90 -10.43 2.07 1.14
N SER A 91 -10.47 0.77 0.83
CA SER A 91 -10.69 0.25 -0.53
C SER A 91 -9.72 0.82 -1.58
N ALA A 92 -8.56 1.29 -1.15
CA ALA A 92 -7.50 1.77 -2.01
C ALA A 92 -6.72 0.60 -2.62
N GLU A 93 -6.19 0.82 -3.81
CA GLU A 93 -5.24 -0.14 -4.41
C GLU A 93 -3.92 -0.10 -3.64
N PHE A 94 -3.41 -1.27 -3.25
CA PHE A 94 -2.18 -1.38 -2.47
C PHE A 94 -1.02 -1.80 -3.36
N MET A 95 -0.02 -0.94 -3.47
CA MET A 95 1.23 -1.22 -4.16
C MET A 95 2.38 -1.16 -3.16
N GLN A 96 3.33 -2.08 -3.28
CA GLN A 96 4.48 -2.16 -2.39
C GLN A 96 5.77 -2.17 -3.20
N ILE A 97 6.71 -1.34 -2.81
CA ILE A 97 8.09 -1.37 -3.30
C ILE A 97 9.06 -1.39 -2.12
N ASN A 98 10.23 -1.96 -2.36
CA ASN A 98 11.32 -1.93 -1.39
C ASN A 98 12.38 -0.94 -1.88
N ALA A 99 12.71 0.07 -1.07
CA ALA A 99 13.62 1.12 -1.44
C ALA A 99 15.05 0.64 -1.75
N THR A 100 15.43 -0.53 -1.22
CA THR A 100 16.78 -1.09 -1.47
C THR A 100 16.94 -1.68 -2.87
N SER A 101 15.86 -2.12 -3.50
CA SER A 101 15.86 -2.77 -4.81
C SER A 101 15.15 -1.97 -5.90
N ALA A 102 14.35 -0.98 -5.53
CA ALA A 102 13.54 -0.21 -6.45
C ALA A 102 14.38 0.75 -7.30
N GLY A 103 14.20 0.65 -8.62
CA GLY A 103 14.76 1.56 -9.60
C GLY A 103 13.74 2.59 -10.10
N LYS A 104 14.21 3.46 -11.02
CA LYS A 104 13.36 4.47 -11.65
C LYS A 104 12.15 3.83 -12.38
N LYS A 105 12.38 2.70 -13.05
CA LYS A 105 11.34 1.98 -13.79
C LYS A 105 10.20 1.52 -12.90
N ASP A 106 10.51 0.98 -11.72
CA ASP A 106 9.49 0.52 -10.77
C ASP A 106 8.61 1.69 -10.31
N MET A 107 9.21 2.86 -10.10
CA MET A 107 8.45 4.06 -9.74
C MET A 107 7.56 4.57 -10.88
N GLU A 108 8.05 4.51 -12.13
CA GLU A 108 7.27 4.88 -13.32
C GLU A 108 6.06 3.95 -13.49
N GLU A 109 6.23 2.65 -13.28
CA GLU A 109 5.14 1.66 -13.31
C GLU A 109 4.09 1.93 -12.22
N VAL A 110 4.53 2.24 -11.00
CA VAL A 110 3.62 2.60 -9.90
C VAL A 110 2.82 3.86 -10.21
N VAL A 111 3.48 4.90 -10.69
CA VAL A 111 2.81 6.17 -11.06
C VAL A 111 1.81 5.97 -12.19
N ALA A 112 2.18 5.18 -13.22
CA ALA A 112 1.27 4.86 -14.32
C ALA A 112 0.05 4.08 -13.83
N ALA A 113 0.24 3.07 -12.98
CA ALA A 113 -0.85 2.31 -12.38
C ALA A 113 -1.75 3.18 -11.50
N ALA A 114 -1.18 4.07 -10.67
CA ALA A 114 -1.95 4.99 -9.82
C ALA A 114 -2.83 5.94 -10.64
N LYS A 115 -2.29 6.53 -11.71
CA LYS A 115 -3.06 7.38 -12.64
C LYS A 115 -4.20 6.62 -13.31
N ASN A 116 -3.95 5.38 -13.74
CA ASN A 116 -4.97 4.53 -14.34
C ASN A 116 -6.09 4.20 -13.32
N ASN A 117 -5.73 3.83 -12.09
CA ASN A 117 -6.69 3.54 -11.03
C ASN A 117 -7.57 4.75 -10.72
N GLN A 118 -6.98 5.93 -10.61
CA GLN A 118 -7.70 7.16 -10.37
C GLN A 118 -8.61 7.54 -11.56
N GLY A 119 -8.08 7.46 -12.79
CA GLY A 119 -8.81 7.86 -13.99
C GLY A 119 -9.93 6.91 -14.40
N MET A 120 -9.71 5.59 -14.29
CA MET A 120 -10.68 4.58 -14.75
C MET A 120 -11.68 4.17 -13.67
N TYR A 121 -11.24 4.13 -12.40
CA TYR A 121 -12.04 3.54 -11.32
C TYR A 121 -12.32 4.53 -10.19
N GLY A 122 -11.77 5.73 -10.23
CA GLY A 122 -11.85 6.69 -9.12
C GLY A 122 -11.22 6.18 -7.82
N LYS A 123 -10.38 5.15 -7.90
CA LYS A 123 -9.71 4.53 -6.74
C LYS A 123 -8.41 5.24 -6.43
N LYS A 124 -8.19 5.48 -5.15
CA LYS A 124 -6.90 5.96 -4.63
C LYS A 124 -5.88 4.82 -4.65
N THR A 125 -4.62 5.15 -4.78
CA THR A 125 -3.52 4.19 -4.68
C THR A 125 -2.68 4.50 -3.47
N ILE A 126 -2.51 3.51 -2.59
CA ILE A 126 -1.57 3.55 -1.48
C ILE A 126 -0.27 2.90 -1.93
N LEU A 127 0.80 3.68 -1.95
CA LEU A 127 2.15 3.19 -2.17
C LEU A 127 2.86 2.99 -0.84
N PHE A 128 3.10 1.74 -0.49
CA PHE A 128 3.93 1.38 0.66
C PHE A 128 5.39 1.26 0.23
N ILE A 129 6.26 2.03 0.87
CA ILE A 129 7.71 1.97 0.65
C ILE A 129 8.37 1.45 1.91
N ASP A 130 8.92 0.25 1.83
CA ASP A 130 9.72 -0.32 2.89
C ASP A 130 11.14 0.24 2.85
N GLU A 131 11.72 0.52 4.02
CA GLU A 131 13.04 1.13 4.19
C GLU A 131 13.20 2.46 3.42
N ILE A 132 12.21 3.36 3.53
CA ILE A 132 12.13 4.61 2.76
C ILE A 132 13.40 5.48 2.89
N HIS A 133 14.13 5.38 3.99
CA HIS A 133 15.41 6.06 4.19
C HIS A 133 16.49 5.66 3.16
N ARG A 134 16.32 4.51 2.48
CA ARG A 134 17.20 4.06 1.39
C ARG A 134 16.92 4.73 0.05
N PHE A 135 15.79 5.42 -0.09
CA PHE A 135 15.53 6.20 -1.30
C PHE A 135 16.46 7.39 -1.35
N ASN A 136 17.14 7.56 -2.49
CA ASN A 136 17.92 8.76 -2.73
C ASN A 136 16.99 9.98 -2.97
N LYS A 137 17.56 11.16 -2.87
CA LYS A 137 16.82 12.41 -3.02
C LYS A 137 16.06 12.49 -4.36
N GLY A 138 16.69 12.07 -5.47
CA GLY A 138 16.06 12.11 -6.79
C GLY A 138 14.85 11.19 -6.90
N GLN A 139 14.86 10.04 -6.21
CA GLN A 139 13.72 9.14 -6.15
C GLN A 139 12.57 9.74 -5.32
N GLN A 140 12.91 10.37 -4.21
CA GLN A 140 11.92 11.08 -3.39
C GLN A 140 11.31 12.27 -4.13
N ASP A 141 12.13 13.08 -4.78
CA ASP A 141 11.69 14.24 -5.58
C ASP A 141 10.80 13.81 -6.76
N TYR A 142 11.04 12.64 -7.35
CA TYR A 142 10.21 12.11 -8.43
C TYR A 142 8.78 11.78 -7.99
N LEU A 143 8.61 11.27 -6.78
CA LEU A 143 7.28 10.91 -6.24
C LEU A 143 6.52 12.12 -5.70
N LEU A 144 7.22 13.18 -5.30
CA LEU A 144 6.64 14.34 -4.62
C LEU A 144 5.42 14.93 -5.33
N PRO A 145 5.43 15.22 -6.65
CA PRO A 145 4.27 15.79 -7.34
C PRO A 145 3.01 14.92 -7.24
N PHE A 146 3.17 13.58 -7.30
CA PHE A 146 2.05 12.63 -7.26
C PHE A 146 1.50 12.41 -5.86
N VAL A 147 2.29 12.72 -4.86
CA VAL A 147 1.88 12.73 -3.45
C VAL A 147 1.15 14.05 -3.12
N GLU A 148 1.64 15.16 -3.63
CA GLU A 148 1.05 16.48 -3.42
C GLU A 148 -0.31 16.63 -4.12
N ASP A 149 -0.46 16.08 -5.32
CA ASP A 149 -1.74 16.11 -6.07
C ASP A 149 -2.74 15.05 -5.62
N GLY A 150 -2.33 14.15 -4.71
CA GLY A 150 -3.18 13.09 -4.15
C GLY A 150 -3.38 11.89 -5.07
N THR A 151 -2.65 11.78 -6.19
CA THR A 151 -2.66 10.58 -7.05
C THR A 151 -2.15 9.36 -6.29
N ILE A 152 -1.16 9.57 -5.41
CA ILE A 152 -0.56 8.55 -4.55
C ILE A 152 -0.65 8.98 -3.10
N ILE A 153 -1.16 8.10 -2.25
CA ILE A 153 -1.01 8.21 -0.79
C ILE A 153 0.21 7.40 -0.40
N LEU A 154 1.24 8.05 0.09
CA LEU A 154 2.48 7.39 0.46
C LEU A 154 2.42 6.92 1.91
N ILE A 155 2.75 5.65 2.14
CA ILE A 155 3.03 5.10 3.47
C ILE A 155 4.48 4.62 3.48
N GLY A 156 5.35 5.39 4.08
CA GLY A 156 6.76 4.99 4.26
C GLY A 156 6.96 4.20 5.53
N ALA A 157 7.83 3.19 5.50
CA ALA A 157 8.30 2.50 6.70
C ALA A 157 9.80 2.67 6.83
N THR A 158 10.27 2.92 8.04
CA THR A 158 11.69 3.07 8.35
C THR A 158 12.02 2.58 9.75
N THR A 159 13.24 2.09 9.91
CA THR A 159 13.84 1.79 11.20
C THR A 159 14.74 2.93 11.70
N GLU A 160 15.04 3.89 10.84
CA GLU A 160 15.88 5.04 11.14
C GLU A 160 15.05 6.31 11.39
N ASN A 161 15.61 7.28 12.07
CA ASN A 161 14.89 8.51 12.42
C ASN A 161 14.50 9.31 11.15
N PRO A 162 13.21 9.44 10.84
CA PRO A 162 12.75 10.04 9.59
C PRO A 162 13.09 11.54 9.46
N TYR A 163 13.38 12.23 10.53
CA TYR A 163 13.73 13.66 10.49
C TYR A 163 15.05 13.93 9.79
N PHE A 164 15.95 12.95 9.70
CA PHE A 164 17.26 13.12 9.06
C PHE A 164 17.32 12.54 7.65
N GLU A 165 16.48 11.55 7.34
CA GLU A 165 16.63 10.72 6.16
C GLU A 165 15.56 10.98 5.09
N VAL A 166 14.44 11.60 5.45
CA VAL A 166 13.35 11.89 4.53
C VAL A 166 13.43 13.35 4.09
N ASN A 167 13.25 13.61 2.80
CA ASN A 167 13.26 14.96 2.24
C ASN A 167 12.28 15.87 3.00
N PRO A 168 12.73 17.04 3.50
CA PRO A 168 11.86 17.98 4.21
C PRO A 168 10.60 18.38 3.44
N ALA A 169 10.66 18.47 2.11
CA ALA A 169 9.49 18.75 1.27
C ALA A 169 8.43 17.63 1.36
N LEU A 170 8.86 16.39 1.40
CA LEU A 170 7.99 15.26 1.71
C LEU A 170 7.53 15.30 3.18
N SER A 171 8.41 15.65 4.12
CA SER A 171 8.13 15.64 5.56
C SER A 171 7.03 16.63 6.00
N VAL A 172 6.81 17.71 5.27
CA VAL A 172 5.70 18.66 5.52
C VAL A 172 4.34 18.06 5.20
N SER A 173 4.30 17.09 4.27
CA SER A 173 3.08 16.42 3.83
C SER A 173 2.75 15.16 4.64
N TYR A 174 3.57 14.75 5.62
CA TYR A 174 3.40 13.50 6.36
C TYR A 174 3.07 13.67 7.82
N THR A 175 2.30 12.70 8.35
CA THR A 175 2.20 12.46 9.79
C THR A 175 3.21 11.38 10.19
N HIS A 176 4.13 11.70 11.09
CA HIS A 176 5.04 10.72 11.66
C HIS A 176 4.35 9.94 12.77
N LEU A 177 4.40 8.62 12.69
CA LEU A 177 3.85 7.72 13.70
C LEU A 177 4.94 6.76 14.19
N THR A 178 5.20 6.76 15.48
CA THR A 178 6.14 5.83 16.14
C THR A 178 5.39 4.56 16.53
N LEU A 179 5.82 3.42 15.97
CA LEU A 179 5.26 2.08 16.21
C LEU A 179 6.09 1.31 17.22
#